data_c433f487696f55ea277fc2deb73dd47d
#
_entry.id   c433f487696f55ea277fc2deb73dd47d
#
_cell.length_a   1.000
_cell.length_b   1.000
_cell.length_c   1.000
_cell.angle_alpha   90.00
_cell.angle_beta   90.00
_cell.angle_gamma   90.00
#
_symmetry.space_group_name_H-M   'P 1'
#
loop_
_entity.id
_entity.type
_entity.pdbx_description
1 polymer ?
#
loop_
_entity_poly.entity_id
_entity_poly.type
_entity_poly.pdbx_seq_one_letter_code
_entity_poly.pdbx_strand_id
1 'polypeptide(L)'
;ETDALFRYSAGDARKLLNILEIVIGAFSSNPRIVIDNKAVTGCLQANTAIYDKGGEMHYDIISAFIKSVRGSDPNAAIYYLARMLDGGEDPLFIARRLCILAAEDVGLANPNALLLANSTFQIVHTIGMPEARIPLAECTIYLASSAKSNSAYMAINEALEVAKETQMAAVPLYLRNAPTKLMAELGYSDGYRYAHDYAGHFA
;
A
#
# COMPACT_ATOMS: atom_id res chain seq x y z
N GLU A 1 38.16 -0.64 -14.94
CA GLU A 1 37.35 -1.39 -13.96
C GLU A 1 35.88 -1.05 -14.19
N THR A 2 35.04 -2.05 -14.43
CA THR A 2 33.62 -1.90 -14.77
C THR A 2 32.69 -2.63 -13.78
N ASP A 3 33.23 -2.99 -12.58
CA ASP A 3 32.50 -3.74 -11.55
C ASP A 3 31.25 -3.01 -11.07
N ALA A 4 31.27 -1.68 -11.04
CA ALA A 4 30.11 -0.88 -10.69
C ALA A 4 28.94 -1.09 -11.67
N LEU A 5 29.20 -1.19 -12.98
CA LEU A 5 28.18 -1.47 -13.98
C LEU A 5 27.47 -2.80 -13.70
N PHE A 6 28.25 -3.86 -13.46
CA PHE A 6 27.69 -5.18 -13.18
C PHE A 6 26.96 -5.24 -11.84
N ARG A 7 27.49 -4.57 -10.83
CA ARG A 7 26.85 -4.50 -9.52
C ARG A 7 25.50 -3.79 -9.56
N TYR A 8 25.41 -2.65 -10.26
CA TYR A 8 24.16 -1.89 -10.36
C TYR A 8 23.16 -2.49 -11.33
N SER A 9 23.62 -3.21 -12.36
CA SER A 9 22.73 -3.93 -13.29
C SER A 9 22.20 -5.24 -12.70
N ALA A 10 22.84 -5.78 -11.66
CA ALA A 10 22.48 -7.05 -11.03
C ALA A 10 22.30 -8.22 -12.04
N GLY A 11 23.05 -8.21 -13.13
CA GLY A 11 22.99 -9.22 -14.19
C GLY A 11 21.89 -8.99 -15.24
N ASP A 12 21.12 -7.92 -15.14
CA ASP A 12 20.10 -7.56 -16.13
C ASP A 12 20.72 -6.73 -17.26
N ALA A 13 20.67 -7.26 -18.50
CA ALA A 13 21.25 -6.63 -19.69
C ALA A 13 20.57 -5.30 -20.03
N ARG A 14 19.26 -5.16 -19.83
CA ARG A 14 18.54 -3.92 -20.11
C ARG A 14 18.95 -2.82 -19.13
N LYS A 15 19.05 -3.15 -17.85
CA LYS A 15 19.56 -2.23 -16.80
C LYS A 15 20.99 -1.80 -17.10
N LEU A 16 21.85 -2.73 -17.56
CA LEU A 16 23.22 -2.41 -17.93
C LEU A 16 23.27 -1.36 -19.05
N LEU A 17 22.47 -1.55 -20.11
CA LEU A 17 22.41 -0.61 -21.24
C LEU A 17 21.87 0.76 -20.81
N ASN A 18 20.83 0.80 -19.98
CA ASN A 18 20.30 2.06 -19.44
C ASN A 18 21.33 2.82 -18.61
N ILE A 19 22.08 2.12 -17.75
CA ILE A 19 23.17 2.73 -16.97
C ILE A 19 24.24 3.32 -17.91
N LEU A 20 24.63 2.59 -18.96
CA LEU A 20 25.57 3.07 -19.95
C LEU A 20 25.07 4.33 -20.67
N GLU A 21 23.82 4.37 -21.08
CA GLU A 21 23.19 5.56 -21.70
C GLU A 21 23.21 6.78 -20.78
N ILE A 22 22.89 6.60 -19.48
CA ILE A 22 22.95 7.67 -18.47
C ILE A 22 24.37 8.20 -18.34
N VAL A 23 25.36 7.31 -18.20
CA VAL A 23 26.78 7.71 -18.03
C VAL A 23 27.31 8.40 -19.29
N ILE A 24 27.00 7.88 -20.48
CA ILE A 24 27.41 8.49 -21.76
C ILE A 24 26.74 9.88 -21.90
N GLY A 25 25.46 9.98 -21.59
CA GLY A 25 24.73 11.26 -21.63
C GLY A 25 25.29 12.32 -20.71
N ALA A 26 25.69 11.94 -19.47
CA ALA A 26 26.29 12.85 -18.50
C ALA A 26 27.64 13.41 -18.92
N PHE A 27 28.40 12.68 -19.76
CA PHE A 27 29.72 13.08 -20.26
C PHE A 27 29.74 13.43 -21.75
N SER A 28 28.59 13.62 -22.38
CA SER A 28 28.45 13.85 -23.83
C SER A 28 29.22 15.08 -24.35
N SER A 29 29.52 16.04 -23.47
CA SER A 29 30.35 17.23 -23.83
C SER A 29 31.85 16.96 -23.87
N ASN A 30 32.30 15.79 -23.43
CA ASN A 30 33.71 15.46 -23.37
C ASN A 30 34.18 14.77 -24.67
N PRO A 31 35.33 15.14 -25.25
CA PRO A 31 35.83 14.53 -26.49
C PRO A 31 36.24 13.05 -26.31
N ARG A 32 36.42 12.61 -25.09
CA ARG A 32 36.71 11.22 -24.72
C ARG A 32 36.00 10.87 -23.41
N ILE A 33 35.14 9.89 -23.46
CA ILE A 33 34.40 9.38 -22.27
C ILE A 33 35.14 8.17 -21.72
N VAL A 34 35.53 8.20 -20.45
CA VAL A 34 36.10 7.06 -19.71
C VAL A 34 35.04 6.58 -18.73
N ILE A 35 34.56 5.36 -18.93
CA ILE A 35 33.56 4.71 -18.07
C ILE A 35 34.30 3.85 -17.06
N ASP A 36 34.52 4.38 -15.87
CA ASP A 36 35.08 3.68 -14.72
C ASP A 36 34.08 3.59 -13.57
N ASN A 37 34.45 2.88 -12.50
CA ASN A 37 33.59 2.70 -11.33
C ASN A 37 33.19 4.03 -10.68
N LYS A 38 34.08 5.03 -10.71
CA LYS A 38 33.84 6.35 -10.12
C LYS A 38 32.86 7.15 -10.96
N ALA A 39 33.01 7.15 -12.29
CA ALA A 39 32.08 7.79 -13.22
C ALA A 39 30.68 7.18 -13.11
N VAL A 40 30.59 5.84 -13.10
CA VAL A 40 29.32 5.12 -12.96
C VAL A 40 28.64 5.46 -11.63
N THR A 41 29.37 5.34 -10.53
CA THR A 41 28.82 5.61 -9.19
C THR A 41 28.39 7.08 -9.04
N GLY A 42 29.23 8.02 -9.50
CA GLY A 42 28.93 9.45 -9.45
C GLY A 42 27.72 9.83 -10.30
N CYS A 43 27.58 9.30 -11.51
CA CYS A 43 26.43 9.54 -12.37
C CYS A 43 25.14 8.95 -11.76
N LEU A 44 25.21 7.75 -11.21
CA LEU A 44 24.02 7.11 -10.61
C LEU A 44 23.62 7.82 -9.31
N GLN A 45 24.55 8.25 -8.47
CA GLN A 45 24.23 9.04 -7.27
C GLN A 45 23.64 10.42 -7.61
N ALA A 46 24.17 11.09 -8.62
CA ALA A 46 23.64 12.38 -9.08
C ALA A 46 22.26 12.25 -9.77
N ASN A 47 21.98 11.10 -10.38
CA ASN A 47 20.76 10.82 -11.12
C ASN A 47 19.77 9.88 -10.39
N THR A 48 19.99 9.59 -9.11
CA THR A 48 19.10 8.72 -8.31
C THR A 48 17.64 9.19 -8.39
N ALA A 49 17.42 10.50 -8.47
CA ALA A 49 16.09 11.10 -8.65
C ALA A 49 15.50 10.90 -10.08
N ILE A 50 16.35 10.67 -11.10
CA ILE A 50 15.91 10.46 -12.49
C ILE A 50 15.72 8.98 -12.79
N TYR A 51 16.48 8.11 -12.12
CA TYR A 51 16.46 6.66 -12.31
C TYR A 51 15.17 6.00 -11.79
N ASP A 52 14.43 6.65 -10.87
CA ASP A 52 13.33 6.02 -10.13
C ASP A 52 11.94 6.66 -10.31
N LYS A 53 11.78 7.76 -11.02
CA LYS A 53 10.47 8.45 -11.14
C LYS A 53 9.48 7.85 -12.13
N GLY A 54 9.81 6.77 -12.83
CA GLY A 54 8.95 6.13 -13.83
C GLY A 54 9.27 4.68 -14.12
N GLY A 55 10.09 4.00 -13.31
CA GLY A 55 10.66 2.71 -13.61
C GLY A 55 10.06 1.53 -12.86
N GLU A 56 10.16 0.38 -13.49
CA GLU A 56 9.80 -0.96 -13.01
C GLU A 56 10.33 -1.24 -11.59
N MET A 57 11.50 -0.68 -11.21
CA MET A 57 12.13 -0.87 -9.91
C MET A 57 11.37 -0.20 -8.76
N HIS A 58 10.71 0.93 -8.98
CA HIS A 58 9.84 1.59 -8.01
C HIS A 58 8.67 0.68 -7.60
N TYR A 59 7.97 0.12 -8.60
CA TYR A 59 6.87 -0.81 -8.37
C TYR A 59 7.33 -2.11 -7.71
N ASP A 60 8.53 -2.60 -8.03
CA ASP A 60 9.11 -3.80 -7.42
C ASP A 60 9.39 -3.60 -5.92
N ILE A 61 9.95 -2.46 -5.53
CA ILE A 61 10.25 -2.17 -4.12
C ILE A 61 8.95 -2.02 -3.32
N ILE A 62 7.95 -1.29 -3.85
CA ILE A 62 6.63 -1.17 -3.22
C ILE A 62 5.97 -2.54 -3.09
N SER A 63 6.01 -3.35 -4.14
CA SER A 63 5.45 -4.69 -4.14
C SER A 63 6.14 -5.60 -3.11
N ALA A 64 7.46 -5.50 -3.00
CA ALA A 64 8.25 -6.24 -2.01
C ALA A 64 7.93 -5.79 -0.59
N PHE A 65 7.79 -4.48 -0.34
CA PHE A 65 7.34 -3.92 0.94
C PHE A 65 5.98 -4.49 1.35
N ILE A 66 4.98 -4.39 0.47
CA ILE A 66 3.63 -4.88 0.71
C ILE A 66 3.65 -6.38 1.05
N LYS A 67 4.35 -7.19 0.24
CA LYS A 67 4.44 -8.64 0.42
C LYS A 67 5.18 -9.02 1.71
N SER A 68 6.19 -8.24 2.12
CA SER A 68 6.89 -8.47 3.39
C SER A 68 6.00 -8.22 4.59
N VAL A 69 5.23 -7.12 4.60
CA VAL A 69 4.24 -6.84 5.66
C VAL A 69 3.15 -7.92 5.69
N ARG A 70 2.58 -8.26 4.54
CA ARG A 70 1.56 -9.31 4.39
C ARG A 70 2.08 -10.69 4.81
N GLY A 71 3.31 -11.01 4.46
CA GLY A 71 3.98 -12.27 4.79
C GLY A 71 4.54 -12.36 6.21
N SER A 72 4.33 -11.31 7.03
CA SER A 72 4.79 -11.27 8.44
C SER A 72 6.31 -11.35 8.59
N ASP A 73 7.05 -10.69 7.69
CA ASP A 73 8.49 -10.50 7.79
C ASP A 73 8.84 -9.04 8.13
N PRO A 74 8.95 -8.67 9.43
CA PRO A 74 9.24 -7.31 9.82
C PRO A 74 10.64 -6.84 9.40
N ASN A 75 11.62 -7.74 9.28
CA ASN A 75 12.97 -7.37 8.88
C ASN A 75 13.01 -6.97 7.40
N ALA A 76 12.41 -7.76 6.53
CA ALA A 76 12.29 -7.40 5.11
C ALA A 76 11.42 -6.15 4.92
N ALA A 77 10.32 -6.01 5.67
CA ALA A 77 9.45 -4.84 5.59
C ALA A 77 10.18 -3.55 5.92
N ILE A 78 10.97 -3.52 7.00
CA ILE A 78 11.79 -2.35 7.37
C ILE A 78 12.89 -2.09 6.35
N TYR A 79 13.50 -3.11 5.80
CA TYR A 79 14.51 -2.95 4.76
C TYR A 79 13.92 -2.28 3.51
N TYR A 80 12.75 -2.73 3.04
CA TYR A 80 12.11 -2.11 1.88
C TYR A 80 11.53 -0.73 2.17
N LEU A 81 11.05 -0.46 3.41
CA LEU A 81 10.71 0.88 3.86
C LEU A 81 11.91 1.83 3.74
N ALA A 82 13.06 1.41 4.25
CA ALA A 82 14.29 2.21 4.17
C ALA A 82 14.69 2.48 2.71
N ARG A 83 14.57 1.49 1.83
CA ARG A 83 14.83 1.66 0.40
C ARG A 83 13.89 2.65 -0.28
N MET A 84 12.60 2.65 0.09
CA MET A 84 11.63 3.63 -0.42
C MET A 84 12.00 5.05 0.05
N LEU A 85 12.32 5.22 1.32
CA LEU A 85 12.68 6.53 1.89
C LEU A 85 14.00 7.05 1.31
N ASP A 86 15.02 6.21 1.14
CA ASP A 86 16.31 6.55 0.53
C ASP A 86 16.15 6.90 -0.96
N GLY A 87 15.25 6.22 -1.66
CA GLY A 87 14.87 6.52 -3.05
C GLY A 87 14.01 7.78 -3.22
N GLY A 88 13.64 8.46 -2.13
CA GLY A 88 12.87 9.70 -2.18
C GLY A 88 11.36 9.51 -2.41
N GLU A 89 10.82 8.35 -2.05
CA GLU A 89 9.37 8.10 -2.09
C GLU A 89 8.62 9.07 -1.17
N ASP A 90 7.44 9.49 -1.60
CA ASP A 90 6.55 10.31 -0.78
C ASP A 90 6.16 9.60 0.52
N PRO A 91 6.55 10.11 1.71
CA PRO A 91 6.19 9.50 2.98
C PRO A 91 4.68 9.33 3.18
N LEU A 92 3.87 10.23 2.62
CA LEU A 92 2.41 10.12 2.65
C LEU A 92 1.90 8.99 1.76
N PHE A 93 2.55 8.72 0.64
CA PHE A 93 2.25 7.55 -0.18
C PHE A 93 2.49 6.26 0.62
N ILE A 94 3.63 6.15 1.31
CA ILE A 94 3.95 4.99 2.16
C ILE A 94 2.89 4.84 3.28
N ALA A 95 2.56 5.93 3.96
CA ALA A 95 1.55 5.93 5.01
C ALA A 95 0.15 5.49 4.50
N ARG A 96 -0.26 5.92 3.30
CA ARG A 96 -1.49 5.43 2.64
C ARG A 96 -1.44 3.91 2.41
N ARG A 97 -0.30 3.38 1.97
CA ARG A 97 -0.13 1.92 1.79
C ARG A 97 -0.26 1.17 3.10
N LEU A 98 0.27 1.71 4.20
CA LEU A 98 0.11 1.11 5.53
C LEU A 98 -1.36 1.09 5.97
N CYS A 99 -2.15 2.14 5.69
CA CYS A 99 -3.59 2.14 5.97
C CYS A 99 -4.33 1.04 5.18
N ILE A 100 -3.98 0.84 3.90
CA ILE A 100 -4.56 -0.22 3.09
C ILE A 100 -4.20 -1.60 3.66
N LEU A 101 -2.91 -1.85 3.95
CA LEU A 101 -2.44 -3.11 4.55
C LEU A 101 -3.10 -3.40 5.90
N ALA A 102 -3.32 -2.37 6.72
CA ALA A 102 -4.00 -2.50 8.00
C ALA A 102 -5.46 -2.96 7.84
N ALA A 103 -6.16 -2.48 6.82
CA ALA A 103 -7.55 -2.85 6.56
C ALA A 103 -7.67 -4.17 5.78
N GLU A 104 -6.82 -4.38 4.77
CA GLU A 104 -6.89 -5.51 3.84
C GLU A 104 -6.30 -6.79 4.43
N ASP A 105 -5.09 -6.70 5.02
CA ASP A 105 -4.32 -7.88 5.41
C ASP A 105 -4.41 -8.19 6.92
N VAL A 106 -4.39 -7.17 7.79
CA VAL A 106 -4.56 -7.36 9.24
C VAL A 106 -6.05 -7.43 9.58
N GLY A 107 -6.84 -6.47 9.09
CA GLY A 107 -8.29 -6.46 9.16
C GLY A 107 -8.84 -6.76 10.54
N LEU A 108 -9.81 -7.65 10.61
CA LEU A 108 -10.51 -8.02 11.85
C LEU A 108 -9.65 -8.85 12.83
N ALA A 109 -8.48 -9.34 12.42
CA ALA A 109 -7.58 -10.03 13.34
C ALA A 109 -6.99 -9.08 14.41
N ASN A 110 -6.85 -7.80 14.09
CA ASN A 110 -6.40 -6.77 15.03
C ASN A 110 -6.96 -5.39 14.64
N PRO A 111 -8.13 -4.99 15.17
CA PRO A 111 -8.77 -3.71 14.83
C PRO A 111 -7.92 -2.47 15.14
N ASN A 112 -6.97 -2.57 16.07
CA ASN A 112 -6.07 -1.46 16.40
C ASN A 112 -5.09 -1.14 15.27
N ALA A 113 -4.87 -2.06 14.34
CA ALA A 113 -3.97 -1.87 13.21
C ALA A 113 -4.40 -0.68 12.34
N LEU A 114 -5.68 -0.58 12.02
CA LEU A 114 -6.22 0.53 11.22
C LEU A 114 -6.14 1.86 11.98
N LEU A 115 -6.38 1.86 13.30
CA LEU A 115 -6.27 3.06 14.14
C LEU A 115 -4.83 3.55 14.16
N LEU A 116 -3.85 2.65 14.36
CA LEU A 116 -2.43 3.00 14.34
C LEU A 116 -2.00 3.53 12.97
N ALA A 117 -2.38 2.86 11.89
CA ALA A 117 -2.04 3.28 10.54
C ALA A 117 -2.61 4.66 10.20
N ASN A 118 -3.86 4.94 10.60
CA ASN A 118 -4.46 6.27 10.43
C ASN A 118 -3.74 7.33 11.27
N SER A 119 -3.40 7.04 12.53
CA SER A 119 -2.61 7.94 13.38
C SER A 119 -1.23 8.20 12.76
N THR A 120 -0.58 7.17 12.23
CA THR A 120 0.70 7.29 11.52
C THR A 120 0.58 8.23 10.32
N PHE A 121 -0.48 8.08 9.50
CA PHE A 121 -0.72 8.98 8.37
C PHE A 121 -0.82 10.44 8.81
N GLN A 122 -1.59 10.72 9.88
CA GLN A 122 -1.76 12.08 10.41
C GLN A 122 -0.44 12.66 10.96
N ILE A 123 0.32 11.85 11.70
CA ILE A 123 1.62 12.27 12.24
C ILE A 123 2.61 12.57 11.12
N VAL A 124 2.73 11.67 10.13
CA VAL A 124 3.62 11.86 8.97
C VAL A 124 3.29 13.15 8.22
N HIS A 125 1.99 13.44 8.03
CA HIS A 125 1.54 14.69 7.41
C HIS A 125 1.93 15.93 8.23
N THR A 126 1.89 15.82 9.56
CA THR A 126 2.11 16.94 10.46
C THR A 126 3.60 17.25 10.65
N ILE A 127 4.43 16.22 10.88
CA ILE A 127 5.84 16.44 11.24
C ILE A 127 6.78 16.46 10.03
N GLY A 128 6.46 15.73 8.96
CA GLY A 128 7.33 15.63 7.77
C GLY A 128 8.65 14.90 8.01
N MET A 129 9.50 14.89 6.99
CA MET A 129 10.85 14.32 7.08
C MET A 129 11.82 15.30 7.75
N PRO A 130 12.86 14.81 8.44
CA PRO A 130 13.31 13.42 8.55
C PRO A 130 12.62 12.59 9.64
N GLU A 131 11.87 13.18 10.55
CA GLU A 131 11.29 12.49 11.73
C GLU A 131 10.16 11.53 11.35
N ALA A 132 9.44 11.76 10.27
CA ALA A 132 8.34 10.91 9.78
C ALA A 132 8.76 9.43 9.57
N ARG A 133 10.06 9.17 9.36
CA ARG A 133 10.59 7.80 9.25
C ARG A 133 10.32 6.95 10.49
N ILE A 134 10.23 7.58 11.68
CA ILE A 134 10.07 6.87 12.96
C ILE A 134 8.66 6.27 13.08
N PRO A 135 7.56 7.07 12.99
CA PRO A 135 6.21 6.50 13.01
C PRO A 135 5.93 5.57 11.83
N LEU A 136 6.53 5.79 10.65
CA LEU A 136 6.43 4.84 9.53
C LEU A 136 7.06 3.49 9.88
N ALA A 137 8.23 3.48 10.51
CA ALA A 137 8.89 2.25 10.94
C ALA A 137 8.09 1.52 12.03
N GLU A 138 7.60 2.24 13.05
CA GLU A 138 6.75 1.69 14.11
C GLU A 138 5.50 1.00 13.54
N CYS A 139 4.76 1.69 12.69
CA CYS A 139 3.57 1.15 12.04
C CYS A 139 3.90 -0.07 11.17
N THR A 140 4.98 -0.01 10.39
CA THR A 140 5.42 -1.12 9.54
C THR A 140 5.70 -2.38 10.36
N ILE A 141 6.47 -2.26 11.47
CA ILE A 141 6.78 -3.39 12.36
C ILE A 141 5.50 -3.93 12.98
N TYR A 142 4.64 -3.05 13.48
CA TYR A 142 3.37 -3.44 14.10
C TYR A 142 2.49 -4.25 13.15
N LEU A 143 2.30 -3.77 11.91
CA LEU A 143 1.50 -4.48 10.91
C LEU A 143 2.14 -5.81 10.49
N ALA A 144 3.46 -5.83 10.27
CA ALA A 144 4.18 -7.04 9.91
C ALA A 144 4.09 -8.11 11.02
N SER A 145 4.10 -7.69 12.30
CA SER A 145 4.04 -8.59 13.46
C SER A 145 2.61 -8.94 13.91
N SER A 146 1.58 -8.31 13.33
CA SER A 146 0.18 -8.56 13.68
C SER A 146 -0.34 -9.85 13.02
N ALA A 147 -1.30 -10.52 13.66
CA ALA A 147 -2.09 -11.56 13.02
C ALA A 147 -2.79 -11.02 11.77
N LYS A 148 -3.06 -11.87 10.79
CA LYS A 148 -3.61 -11.50 9.49
C LYS A 148 -5.02 -12.06 9.29
N SER A 149 -5.91 -11.24 8.71
CA SER A 149 -7.23 -11.66 8.25
C SER A 149 -7.69 -10.75 7.11
N ASN A 150 -7.90 -11.31 5.95
CA ASN A 150 -8.48 -10.62 4.79
C ASN A 150 -9.99 -10.82 4.66
N SER A 151 -10.66 -11.29 5.72
CA SER A 151 -12.10 -11.66 5.67
C SER A 151 -13.00 -10.50 5.25
N ALA A 152 -12.72 -9.27 5.72
CA ALA A 152 -13.50 -8.10 5.32
C ALA A 152 -13.31 -7.75 3.83
N TYR A 153 -12.08 -7.88 3.33
CA TYR A 153 -11.76 -7.68 1.91
C TYR A 153 -12.48 -8.71 1.03
N MET A 154 -12.43 -9.99 1.40
CA MET A 154 -13.11 -11.05 0.67
C MET A 154 -14.63 -10.86 0.70
N ALA A 155 -15.20 -10.56 1.86
CA ALA A 155 -16.64 -10.38 2.03
C ALA A 155 -17.20 -9.26 1.15
N ILE A 156 -16.53 -8.10 1.10
CA ILE A 156 -17.01 -7.00 0.25
C ILE A 156 -16.89 -7.33 -1.24
N ASN A 157 -15.83 -8.03 -1.66
CA ASN A 157 -15.69 -8.42 -3.05
C ASN A 157 -16.78 -9.41 -3.49
N GLU A 158 -17.03 -10.45 -2.70
CA GLU A 158 -18.12 -11.40 -2.95
C GLU A 158 -19.50 -10.69 -2.96
N ALA A 159 -19.74 -9.81 -2.00
CA ALA A 159 -20.98 -9.04 -1.95
C ALA A 159 -21.16 -8.15 -3.19
N LEU A 160 -20.10 -7.53 -3.70
CA LEU A 160 -20.14 -6.72 -4.91
C LEU A 160 -20.47 -7.55 -6.16
N GLU A 161 -19.96 -8.78 -6.25
CA GLU A 161 -20.28 -9.69 -7.36
C GLU A 161 -21.77 -10.08 -7.31
N VAL A 162 -22.25 -10.54 -6.15
CA VAL A 162 -23.67 -10.88 -5.95
C VAL A 162 -24.58 -9.67 -6.22
N ALA A 163 -24.18 -8.48 -5.75
CA ALA A 163 -24.94 -7.27 -5.98
C ALA A 163 -25.09 -6.91 -7.48
N LYS A 164 -24.05 -7.18 -8.29
CA LYS A 164 -24.12 -7.00 -9.75
C LYS A 164 -25.13 -7.95 -10.41
N GLU A 165 -25.15 -9.19 -9.94
CA GLU A 165 -26.07 -10.21 -10.47
C GLU A 165 -27.52 -9.96 -10.04
N THR A 166 -27.72 -9.36 -8.86
CA THR A 166 -29.03 -9.16 -8.23
C THR A 166 -29.53 -7.71 -8.26
N GLN A 167 -29.04 -6.88 -9.16
CA GLN A 167 -29.38 -5.43 -9.22
C GLN A 167 -30.89 -5.15 -9.23
N MET A 168 -31.71 -6.04 -9.83
CA MET A 168 -33.14 -5.92 -9.93
C MET A 168 -33.90 -6.55 -8.75
N ALA A 169 -33.17 -7.17 -7.79
CA ALA A 169 -33.83 -7.78 -6.64
C ALA A 169 -34.41 -6.69 -5.72
N ALA A 170 -35.67 -6.83 -5.40
CA ALA A 170 -36.35 -5.90 -4.50
C ALA A 170 -35.87 -6.12 -3.05
N VAL A 171 -35.69 -5.02 -2.30
CA VAL A 171 -35.44 -5.12 -0.85
C VAL A 171 -36.67 -5.79 -0.19
N PRO A 172 -36.49 -6.79 0.68
CA PRO A 172 -37.60 -7.46 1.37
C PRO A 172 -38.49 -6.46 2.13
N LEU A 173 -39.80 -6.68 2.14
CA LEU A 173 -40.75 -5.74 2.72
C LEU A 173 -40.49 -5.47 4.21
N TYR A 174 -40.13 -6.50 4.97
CA TYR A 174 -39.84 -6.37 6.41
C TYR A 174 -38.66 -5.44 6.73
N LEU A 175 -37.74 -5.23 5.77
CA LEU A 175 -36.61 -4.31 5.90
C LEU A 175 -36.91 -2.88 5.41
N ARG A 176 -38.07 -2.66 4.80
CA ARG A 176 -38.44 -1.34 4.31
C ARG A 176 -39.21 -0.55 5.36
N ASN A 177 -38.94 0.75 5.48
CA ASN A 177 -39.68 1.63 6.38
C ASN A 177 -41.11 1.84 5.85
N ALA A 178 -42.10 1.97 6.74
CA ALA A 178 -43.48 2.26 6.45
C ALA A 178 -43.89 3.68 6.92
N PRO A 179 -43.40 4.78 6.30
CA PRO A 179 -43.67 6.15 6.75
C PRO A 179 -45.15 6.59 6.51
N THR A 180 -45.92 5.87 5.72
CA THR A 180 -47.32 6.18 5.45
C THR A 180 -48.21 5.00 5.82
N LYS A 181 -49.50 5.30 6.14
CA LYS A 181 -50.47 4.28 6.45
C LYS A 181 -50.64 3.26 5.30
N LEU A 182 -50.66 3.74 4.06
CA LEU A 182 -50.75 2.87 2.88
C LEU A 182 -49.55 1.89 2.81
N MET A 183 -48.33 2.34 3.11
CA MET A 183 -47.14 1.44 3.12
C MET A 183 -47.26 0.37 4.19
N ALA A 184 -47.75 0.72 5.38
CA ALA A 184 -48.01 -0.26 6.46
C ALA A 184 -49.09 -1.29 6.00
N GLU A 185 -50.17 -0.85 5.36
CA GLU A 185 -51.20 -1.72 4.80
C GLU A 185 -50.68 -2.65 3.68
N LEU A 186 -49.62 -2.23 2.96
CA LEU A 186 -48.91 -3.01 1.95
C LEU A 186 -47.84 -3.98 2.54
N GLY A 187 -47.75 -4.09 3.87
CA GLY A 187 -46.85 -5.02 4.55
C GLY A 187 -45.40 -4.54 4.70
N TYR A 188 -45.15 -3.22 4.54
CA TYR A 188 -43.81 -2.66 4.81
C TYR A 188 -43.56 -2.71 6.32
N SER A 189 -42.35 -3.10 6.72
CA SER A 189 -41.91 -3.35 8.11
C SER A 189 -42.60 -4.52 8.81
N ASP A 190 -43.53 -5.22 8.15
CA ASP A 190 -44.18 -6.36 8.79
C ASP A 190 -43.21 -7.50 9.02
N GLY A 191 -43.13 -7.99 10.27
CA GLY A 191 -42.17 -9.01 10.69
C GLY A 191 -40.73 -8.49 10.97
N TYR A 192 -40.49 -7.18 10.93
CA TYR A 192 -39.21 -6.63 11.34
C TYR A 192 -38.93 -6.88 12.84
N ARG A 193 -37.78 -7.44 13.16
CA ARG A 193 -37.34 -7.70 14.53
C ARG A 193 -36.34 -6.64 14.96
N TYR A 194 -36.76 -5.77 15.89
CA TYR A 194 -35.86 -4.78 16.44
C TYR A 194 -34.89 -5.43 17.44
N ALA A 195 -33.61 -5.52 17.08
CA ALA A 195 -32.63 -6.29 17.83
C ALA A 195 -32.52 -5.88 19.31
N HIS A 196 -32.76 -4.60 19.65
CA HIS A 196 -32.69 -4.12 21.02
C HIS A 196 -33.82 -4.67 21.94
N ASP A 197 -34.88 -5.23 21.39
CA ASP A 197 -35.96 -5.89 22.17
C ASP A 197 -35.60 -7.33 22.54
N TYR A 198 -34.45 -7.84 22.08
CA TYR A 198 -34.02 -9.23 22.31
C TYR A 198 -32.80 -9.28 23.23
N ALA A 199 -32.69 -10.38 23.99
CA ALA A 199 -31.57 -10.62 24.89
C ALA A 199 -30.23 -10.64 24.09
N GLY A 200 -29.26 -9.86 24.56
CA GLY A 200 -27.96 -9.74 23.88
C GLY A 200 -28.00 -8.85 22.63
N HIS A 201 -29.13 -8.18 22.34
CA HIS A 201 -29.32 -7.33 21.14
C HIS A 201 -29.13 -8.11 19.82
N PHE A 202 -29.55 -9.36 19.81
CA PHE A 202 -29.46 -10.25 18.65
C PHE A 202 -30.87 -10.80 18.31
N ALA A 203 -31.32 -10.61 17.09
CA ALA A 203 -32.65 -11.02 16.61
C ALA A 203 -32.57 -11.96 15.43
#